data_e66354fa9e05049274e192a5134aef7c
#
_entry.id   e66354fa9e05049274e192a5134aef7c
#
_cell.length_a   1.000
_cell.length_b   1.000
_cell.length_c   1.000
_cell.angle_alpha   90.00
_cell.angle_beta   90.00
_cell.angle_gamma   90.00
#
_symmetry.space_group_name_H-M   'P 1'
#
loop_
_entity.id
_entity.type
_entity.pdbx_description
1 polymer ?
#
loop_
_entity_poly.entity_id
_entity_poly.type
_entity_poly.pdbx_seq_one_letter_code
_entity_poly.pdbx_strand_id
1 'polypeptide(L)'
;MISFTIALLALIAGYFLYGKFIEHVFQPDGRPTPAIAMADGVDYIVLPTWKVFMIQFLNIAGTGPIFGAIMGAWYGPKAYLWIVFGCIFAGAVHDYLSGMLSVRHGGANLPELVGTYLGKATKTIMLVFSVILLMMVGVVFVLSPALILGDICWSTIVWVVIIFVYYVLATMLPIDKIIGKIYPIFA
;
A
#
# COMPACT_ATOMS: atom_id res chain seq x y z
N MET A 1 -23.69 1.62 -15.55
CA MET A 1 -24.08 0.69 -14.46
C MET A 1 -23.67 -0.75 -14.76
N ILE A 2 -24.05 -1.34 -15.90
CA ILE A 2 -23.77 -2.75 -16.25
C ILE A 2 -22.26 -3.06 -16.24
N SER A 3 -21.43 -2.21 -16.85
CA SER A 3 -19.96 -2.40 -16.86
C SER A 3 -19.33 -2.40 -15.47
N PHE A 4 -19.79 -1.52 -14.59
CA PHE A 4 -19.35 -1.48 -13.20
C PHE A 4 -19.72 -2.76 -12.45
N THR A 5 -20.97 -3.23 -12.60
CA THR A 5 -21.43 -4.46 -11.94
C THR A 5 -20.63 -5.67 -12.42
N ILE A 6 -20.37 -5.78 -13.72
CA ILE A 6 -19.54 -6.85 -14.28
C ILE A 6 -18.11 -6.78 -13.75
N ALA A 7 -17.51 -5.60 -13.69
CA ALA A 7 -16.17 -5.40 -13.16
C ALA A 7 -16.08 -5.81 -11.67
N LEU A 8 -17.06 -5.41 -10.87
CA LEU A 8 -17.14 -5.76 -9.45
C LEU A 8 -17.28 -7.29 -9.25
N LEU A 9 -18.19 -7.93 -9.99
CA LEU A 9 -18.35 -9.38 -9.93
C LEU A 9 -17.09 -10.11 -10.39
N ALA A 10 -16.40 -9.61 -11.41
CA ALA A 10 -15.14 -10.19 -11.87
C ALA A 10 -14.02 -10.09 -10.82
N LEU A 11 -13.92 -8.95 -10.11
CA LEU A 11 -12.97 -8.80 -9.00
C LEU A 11 -13.27 -9.77 -7.85
N ILE A 12 -14.54 -9.91 -7.47
CA ILE A 12 -14.98 -10.87 -6.43
C ILE A 12 -14.67 -12.30 -6.87
N ALA A 13 -14.99 -12.66 -8.10
CA ALA A 13 -14.66 -13.98 -8.65
C ALA A 13 -13.16 -14.21 -8.71
N GLY A 14 -12.37 -13.21 -9.10
CA GLY A 14 -10.91 -13.25 -9.10
C GLY A 14 -10.34 -13.55 -7.71
N TYR A 15 -10.87 -12.93 -6.67
CA TYR A 15 -10.46 -13.21 -5.29
C TYR A 15 -10.70 -14.68 -4.90
N PHE A 16 -11.88 -15.23 -5.16
CA PHE A 16 -12.20 -16.60 -4.77
C PHE A 16 -11.57 -17.67 -5.66
N LEU A 17 -11.37 -17.42 -6.94
CA LEU A 17 -10.84 -18.41 -7.89
C LEU A 17 -9.33 -18.28 -8.02
N TYR A 18 -8.87 -17.11 -8.44
CA TYR A 18 -7.45 -16.88 -8.70
C TYR A 18 -6.65 -16.72 -7.42
N GLY A 19 -7.21 -16.08 -6.39
CA GLY A 19 -6.58 -16.00 -5.08
C GLY A 19 -6.28 -17.37 -4.47
N LYS A 20 -7.24 -18.31 -4.51
CA LYS A 20 -7.01 -19.70 -4.06
C LYS A 20 -5.98 -20.44 -4.90
N PHE A 21 -5.94 -20.20 -6.20
CA PHE A 21 -4.92 -20.76 -7.07
C PHE A 21 -3.52 -20.28 -6.66
N ILE A 22 -3.36 -18.97 -6.44
CA ILE A 22 -2.10 -18.38 -5.99
C ILE A 22 -1.69 -18.92 -4.62
N GLU A 23 -2.63 -19.01 -3.68
CA GLU A 23 -2.39 -19.59 -2.35
C GLU A 23 -1.90 -21.04 -2.47
N HIS A 24 -2.52 -21.83 -3.33
CA HIS A 24 -2.10 -23.22 -3.59
C HIS A 24 -0.69 -23.31 -4.22
N VAL A 25 -0.35 -22.42 -5.13
CA VAL A 25 0.98 -22.38 -5.79
C VAL A 25 2.07 -21.99 -4.80
N PHE A 26 1.84 -20.98 -3.98
CA PHE A 26 2.86 -20.46 -3.05
C PHE A 26 2.85 -21.11 -1.66
N GLN A 27 1.86 -21.92 -1.35
CA GLN A 27 1.74 -22.75 -0.16
C GLN A 27 2.17 -22.01 1.13
N PRO A 28 1.34 -21.08 1.64
CA PRO A 28 1.62 -20.47 2.93
C PRO A 28 1.69 -21.55 4.01
N ASP A 29 2.75 -21.53 4.80
CA ASP A 29 2.94 -22.47 5.89
C ASP A 29 2.36 -21.94 7.21
N GLY A 30 2.14 -22.84 8.17
CA GLY A 30 1.61 -22.52 9.49
C GLY A 30 2.63 -21.96 10.48
N ARG A 31 3.83 -21.54 10.03
CA ARG A 31 4.85 -20.96 10.92
C ARG A 31 4.34 -19.66 11.55
N PRO A 32 4.63 -19.40 12.82
CA PRO A 32 4.33 -18.12 13.44
C PRO A 32 5.03 -16.99 12.67
N THR A 33 4.31 -15.89 12.45
CA THR A 33 4.90 -14.71 11.81
C THR A 33 5.96 -14.07 12.69
N PRO A 34 6.92 -13.31 12.15
CA PRO A 34 7.94 -12.62 12.93
C PRO A 34 7.37 -11.78 14.08
N ALA A 35 6.23 -11.13 13.84
CA ALA A 35 5.53 -10.34 14.86
C ALA A 35 5.09 -11.18 16.09
N ILE A 36 4.83 -12.48 15.90
CA ILE A 36 4.47 -13.40 17.00
C ILE A 36 5.73 -14.07 17.58
N ALA A 37 6.63 -14.52 16.70
CA ALA A 37 7.82 -15.28 17.12
C ALA A 37 8.87 -14.41 17.83
N MET A 38 8.98 -13.13 17.45
CA MET A 38 9.99 -12.18 17.95
C MET A 38 9.33 -10.96 18.63
N ALA A 39 8.11 -11.10 19.16
CA ALA A 39 7.37 -10.01 19.78
C ALA A 39 8.19 -9.32 20.89
N ASP A 40 8.56 -8.06 20.66
CA ASP A 40 9.33 -7.22 21.60
C ASP A 40 8.55 -5.97 22.04
N GLY A 41 7.40 -5.71 21.41
CA GLY A 41 6.57 -4.55 21.71
C GLY A 41 7.07 -3.22 21.14
N VAL A 42 8.14 -3.23 20.35
CA VAL A 42 8.77 -2.06 19.72
C VAL A 42 8.81 -2.26 18.19
N ASP A 43 9.61 -3.20 17.71
CA ASP A 43 9.76 -3.49 16.29
C ASP A 43 8.78 -4.57 15.81
N TYR A 44 8.45 -5.51 16.70
CA TYR A 44 7.55 -6.62 16.43
C TYR A 44 6.33 -6.57 17.35
N ILE A 45 5.25 -5.99 16.82
CA ILE A 45 4.01 -5.79 17.58
C ILE A 45 2.92 -6.69 17.01
N VAL A 46 2.31 -7.49 17.89
CA VAL A 46 1.17 -8.34 17.52
C VAL A 46 -0.09 -7.49 17.44
N LEU A 47 -0.67 -7.43 16.24
CA LEU A 47 -1.92 -6.74 15.99
C LEU A 47 -3.04 -7.75 15.66
N PRO A 48 -4.28 -7.51 16.07
CA PRO A 48 -5.43 -8.33 15.66
C PRO A 48 -5.64 -8.23 14.14
N THR A 49 -6.07 -9.31 13.50
CA THR A 49 -6.21 -9.46 12.05
C THR A 49 -6.98 -8.32 11.39
N TRP A 50 -8.05 -7.85 12.00
CA TRP A 50 -8.85 -6.75 11.44
C TRP A 50 -8.06 -5.42 11.36
N LYS A 51 -7.17 -5.15 12.34
CA LYS A 51 -6.30 -3.96 12.27
C LYS A 51 -5.25 -4.09 11.16
N VAL A 52 -4.68 -5.28 11.00
CA VAL A 52 -3.74 -5.56 9.91
C VAL A 52 -4.44 -5.35 8.56
N PHE A 53 -5.67 -5.86 8.41
CA PHE A 53 -6.48 -5.63 7.21
C PHE A 53 -6.69 -4.14 6.94
N MET A 54 -7.10 -3.37 7.95
CA MET A 54 -7.34 -1.93 7.81
C MET A 54 -6.07 -1.15 7.45
N ILE A 55 -4.92 -1.50 8.02
CA ILE A 55 -3.63 -0.91 7.69
C ILE A 55 -3.29 -1.17 6.22
N GLN A 56 -3.43 -2.40 5.74
CA GLN A 56 -3.18 -2.75 4.35
C GLN A 56 -4.15 -2.04 3.39
N PHE A 57 -5.43 -2.01 3.73
CA PHE A 57 -6.42 -1.28 2.95
C PHE A 57 -6.07 0.20 2.80
N LEU A 58 -5.72 0.89 3.88
CA LEU A 58 -5.34 2.30 3.85
C LEU A 58 -4.02 2.56 3.12
N ASN A 59 -3.05 1.64 3.21
CA ASN A 59 -1.81 1.75 2.47
C ASN A 59 -2.02 1.66 0.94
N ILE A 60 -2.99 0.87 0.50
CA ILE A 60 -3.35 0.74 -0.92
C ILE A 60 -4.21 1.92 -1.37
N ALA A 61 -5.14 2.38 -0.52
CA ALA A 61 -6.08 3.46 -0.82
C ALA A 61 -5.41 4.86 -0.77
N GLY A 62 -4.33 5.04 -1.52
CA GLY A 62 -3.61 6.31 -1.63
C GLY A 62 -4.15 7.22 -2.75
N THR A 63 -3.43 8.31 -2.99
CA THR A 63 -3.75 9.28 -4.05
C THR A 63 -3.72 8.67 -5.45
N GLY A 64 -2.83 7.71 -5.71
CA GLY A 64 -2.72 7.01 -6.98
C GLY A 64 -4.02 6.32 -7.42
N PRO A 65 -4.60 5.42 -6.60
CA PRO A 65 -5.89 4.77 -6.89
C PRO A 65 -7.04 5.76 -7.10
N ILE A 66 -7.09 6.85 -6.35
CA ILE A 66 -8.15 7.86 -6.47
C ILE A 66 -8.01 8.61 -7.81
N PHE A 67 -6.86 9.24 -8.06
CA PHE A 67 -6.64 10.01 -9.29
C PHE A 67 -6.56 9.10 -10.52
N GLY A 68 -6.00 7.91 -10.39
CA GLY A 68 -5.95 6.92 -11.46
C GLY A 68 -7.35 6.48 -11.91
N ALA A 69 -8.28 6.28 -10.98
CA ALA A 69 -9.67 5.97 -11.29
C ALA A 69 -10.38 7.13 -12.00
N ILE A 70 -10.19 8.37 -11.53
CA ILE A 70 -10.76 9.58 -12.15
C ILE A 70 -10.22 9.75 -13.59
N MET A 71 -8.90 9.64 -13.76
CA MET A 71 -8.29 9.71 -15.09
C MET A 71 -8.73 8.56 -15.99
N GLY A 72 -8.89 7.37 -15.44
CA GLY A 72 -9.40 6.19 -16.14
C GLY A 72 -10.81 6.41 -16.71
N ALA A 73 -11.64 7.19 -16.03
CA ALA A 73 -12.98 7.53 -16.50
C ALA A 73 -12.98 8.24 -17.86
N TRP A 74 -11.93 8.99 -18.21
CA TRP A 74 -11.77 9.64 -19.53
C TRP A 74 -11.63 8.64 -20.67
N TYR A 75 -11.14 7.44 -20.40
CA TYR A 75 -11.01 6.35 -21.37
C TYR A 75 -12.29 5.49 -21.48
N GLY A 76 -13.31 5.82 -20.70
CA GLY A 76 -14.60 5.13 -20.69
C GLY A 76 -14.50 3.69 -20.16
N PRO A 77 -15.46 2.80 -20.56
CA PRO A 77 -15.53 1.43 -20.00
C PRO A 77 -14.29 0.56 -20.24
N LYS A 78 -13.41 0.92 -21.18
CA LYS A 78 -12.14 0.21 -21.40
C LYS A 78 -11.22 0.22 -20.19
N ALA A 79 -11.31 1.27 -19.35
CA ALA A 79 -10.57 1.35 -18.11
C ALA A 79 -10.86 0.18 -17.14
N TYR A 80 -12.10 -0.33 -17.13
CA TYR A 80 -12.45 -1.48 -16.31
C TYR A 80 -11.68 -2.76 -16.67
N LEU A 81 -11.37 -2.97 -17.94
CA LEU A 81 -10.55 -4.12 -18.35
C LEU A 81 -9.19 -4.05 -17.69
N TRP A 82 -8.55 -2.87 -17.73
CA TRP A 82 -7.25 -2.69 -17.11
C TRP A 82 -7.32 -2.79 -15.58
N ILE A 83 -8.31 -2.16 -14.95
CA ILE A 83 -8.51 -2.22 -13.50
C ILE A 83 -8.73 -3.68 -13.06
N VAL A 84 -9.65 -4.41 -13.69
CA VAL A 84 -9.99 -5.78 -13.28
C VAL A 84 -8.80 -6.72 -13.49
N PHE A 85 -8.27 -6.79 -14.69
CA PHE A 85 -7.16 -7.71 -15.00
C PHE A 85 -5.86 -7.29 -14.32
N GLY A 86 -5.58 -5.98 -14.26
CA GLY A 86 -4.41 -5.45 -13.55
C GLY A 86 -4.45 -5.74 -12.05
N CYS A 87 -5.60 -5.56 -11.41
CA CYS A 87 -5.75 -5.88 -9.99
C CYS A 87 -5.67 -7.38 -9.71
N ILE A 88 -6.32 -8.23 -10.53
CA ILE A 88 -6.34 -9.68 -10.30
C ILE A 88 -4.96 -10.30 -10.56
N PHE A 89 -4.39 -10.07 -11.76
CA PHE A 89 -3.20 -10.80 -12.22
C PHE A 89 -1.87 -10.14 -11.85
N ALA A 90 -1.85 -8.84 -11.60
CA ALA A 90 -0.64 -8.12 -11.24
C ALA A 90 -0.66 -7.60 -9.81
N GLY A 91 -1.56 -6.68 -9.48
CA GLY A 91 -1.57 -5.97 -8.19
C GLY A 91 -1.68 -6.91 -7.00
N ALA A 92 -2.74 -7.72 -6.96
CA ALA A 92 -2.98 -8.64 -5.83
C ALA A 92 -1.88 -9.69 -5.68
N VAL A 93 -1.35 -10.21 -6.78
CA VAL A 93 -0.24 -11.19 -6.74
C VAL A 93 1.05 -10.54 -6.27
N HIS A 94 1.36 -9.34 -6.75
CA HIS A 94 2.53 -8.57 -6.30
C HIS A 94 2.47 -8.30 -4.79
N ASP A 95 1.34 -7.81 -4.29
CA ASP A 95 1.18 -7.48 -2.88
C ASP A 95 1.24 -8.73 -1.99
N TYR A 96 0.58 -9.81 -2.42
CA TYR A 96 0.65 -11.09 -1.73
C TYR A 96 2.07 -11.63 -1.65
N LEU A 97 2.80 -11.65 -2.77
CA LEU A 97 4.17 -12.18 -2.83
C LEU A 97 5.14 -11.32 -2.02
N SER A 98 5.07 -10.00 -2.15
CA SER A 98 5.95 -9.09 -1.41
C SER A 98 5.73 -9.23 0.09
N GLY A 99 4.48 -9.34 0.54
CA GLY A 99 4.13 -9.60 1.94
C GLY A 99 4.65 -10.95 2.44
N MET A 100 4.41 -12.02 1.68
CA MET A 100 4.87 -13.37 2.04
C MET A 100 6.38 -13.49 2.09
N LEU A 101 7.09 -12.91 1.13
CA LEU A 101 8.55 -12.88 1.13
C LEU A 101 9.11 -12.08 2.30
N SER A 102 8.52 -10.93 2.60
CA SER A 102 8.91 -10.12 3.74
C SER A 102 8.74 -10.90 5.06
N VAL A 103 7.58 -11.52 5.27
CA VAL A 103 7.30 -12.34 6.46
C VAL A 103 8.27 -13.52 6.59
N ARG A 104 8.58 -14.21 5.50
CA ARG A 104 9.54 -15.33 5.48
C ARG A 104 10.98 -14.90 5.81
N HIS A 105 11.32 -13.65 5.58
CA HIS A 105 12.64 -13.06 5.84
C HIS A 105 12.66 -12.11 7.05
N GLY A 106 11.83 -12.37 8.04
CA GLY A 106 11.85 -11.63 9.31
C GLY A 106 11.33 -10.19 9.22
N GLY A 107 10.51 -9.86 8.22
CA GLY A 107 10.02 -8.51 8.00
C GLY A 107 10.95 -7.65 7.10
N ALA A 108 11.85 -8.29 6.33
CA ALA A 108 12.79 -7.61 5.45
C ALA A 108 12.07 -6.71 4.43
N ASN A 109 12.65 -5.54 4.17
CA ASN A 109 12.15 -4.61 3.15
C ASN A 109 12.52 -5.06 1.72
N LEU A 110 11.87 -4.49 0.72
CA LEU A 110 12.05 -4.88 -0.68
C LEU A 110 13.51 -4.78 -1.17
N PRO A 111 14.29 -3.72 -0.91
CA PRO A 111 15.71 -3.67 -1.26
C PRO A 111 16.55 -4.79 -0.63
N GLU A 112 16.25 -5.21 0.58
CA GLU A 112 16.94 -6.32 1.25
C GLU A 112 16.61 -7.65 0.59
N LEU A 113 15.35 -7.89 0.26
CA LEU A 113 14.92 -9.07 -0.48
C LEU A 113 15.60 -9.14 -1.85
N VAL A 114 15.59 -8.03 -2.59
CA VAL A 114 16.30 -7.94 -3.86
C VAL A 114 17.79 -8.23 -3.69
N GLY A 115 18.40 -7.71 -2.62
CA GLY A 115 19.81 -7.98 -2.32
C GLY A 115 20.11 -9.45 -2.05
N THR A 116 19.20 -10.13 -1.39
CA THR A 116 19.33 -11.55 -1.05
C THR A 116 19.28 -12.44 -2.30
N TYR A 117 18.37 -12.14 -3.24
CA TYR A 117 18.15 -12.98 -4.42
C TYR A 117 18.95 -12.54 -5.65
N LEU A 118 19.22 -11.25 -5.81
CA LEU A 118 19.84 -10.68 -7.02
C LEU A 118 21.20 -10.02 -6.77
N GLY A 119 21.68 -10.05 -5.54
CA GLY A 119 23.01 -9.58 -5.17
C GLY A 119 23.12 -8.10 -4.81
N LYS A 120 24.32 -7.71 -4.33
CA LYS A 120 24.56 -6.39 -3.71
C LYS A 120 24.40 -5.21 -4.68
N ALA A 121 24.79 -5.35 -5.92
CA ALA A 121 24.67 -4.28 -6.93
C ALA A 121 23.19 -3.92 -7.15
N THR A 122 22.35 -4.94 -7.33
CA THR A 122 20.90 -4.78 -7.53
C THR A 122 20.23 -4.21 -6.28
N LYS A 123 20.69 -4.61 -5.07
CA LYS A 123 20.24 -3.99 -3.80
C LYS A 123 20.46 -2.48 -3.81
N THR A 124 21.64 -2.03 -4.19
CA THR A 124 21.98 -0.60 -4.20
C THR A 124 21.11 0.17 -5.20
N ILE A 125 20.94 -0.37 -6.41
CA ILE A 125 20.06 0.23 -7.43
C ILE A 125 18.62 0.32 -6.90
N MET A 126 18.10 -0.76 -6.31
CA MET A 126 16.75 -0.79 -5.77
C MET A 126 16.57 0.18 -4.60
N LEU A 127 17.60 0.33 -3.75
CA LEU A 127 17.57 1.26 -2.64
C LEU A 127 17.50 2.73 -3.13
N VAL A 128 18.34 3.11 -4.10
CA VAL A 128 18.31 4.45 -4.71
C VAL A 128 16.96 4.70 -5.39
N PHE A 129 16.47 3.72 -6.15
CA PHE A 129 15.14 3.81 -6.77
C PHE A 129 14.02 3.99 -5.74
N SER A 130 14.05 3.21 -4.66
CA SER A 130 13.05 3.30 -3.58
C SER A 130 13.07 4.66 -2.88
N VAL A 131 14.25 5.22 -2.63
CA VAL A 131 14.37 6.56 -2.04
C VAL A 131 13.77 7.62 -2.95
N ILE A 132 14.13 7.61 -4.23
CA ILE A 132 13.58 8.56 -5.22
C ILE A 132 12.06 8.41 -5.30
N LEU A 133 11.56 7.18 -5.39
CA LEU A 133 10.12 6.88 -5.45
C LEU A 133 9.40 7.42 -4.22
N LEU A 134 9.91 7.14 -3.03
CA LEU A 134 9.29 7.60 -1.77
C LEU A 134 9.29 9.12 -1.66
N MET A 135 10.35 9.79 -2.12
CA MET A 135 10.39 11.26 -2.18
C MET A 135 9.31 11.80 -3.12
N MET A 136 9.18 11.22 -4.32
CA MET A 136 8.13 11.62 -5.28
C MET A 136 6.72 11.40 -4.73
N VAL A 137 6.49 10.25 -4.11
CA VAL A 137 5.22 9.94 -3.43
C VAL A 137 4.93 10.95 -2.31
N GLY A 138 5.94 11.26 -1.48
CA GLY A 138 5.83 12.28 -0.43
C GLY A 138 5.41 13.65 -0.97
N VAL A 139 6.00 14.08 -2.09
CA VAL A 139 5.60 15.33 -2.76
C VAL A 139 4.13 15.31 -3.17
N VAL A 140 3.67 14.21 -3.75
CA VAL A 140 2.26 14.06 -4.17
C VAL A 140 1.31 14.11 -2.97
N PHE A 141 1.65 13.46 -1.86
CA PHE A 141 0.84 13.47 -0.64
C PHE A 141 0.78 14.84 0.05
N VAL A 142 1.80 15.68 -0.12
CA VAL A 142 1.77 17.07 0.38
C VAL A 142 1.03 17.98 -0.59
N LEU A 143 1.35 17.89 -1.88
CA LEU A 143 0.87 18.84 -2.88
C LEU A 143 -0.60 18.63 -3.24
N SER A 144 -1.07 17.38 -3.38
CA SER A 144 -2.45 17.10 -3.80
C SER A 144 -3.49 17.68 -2.84
N PRO A 145 -3.44 17.42 -1.51
CA PRO A 145 -4.39 18.04 -0.59
C PRO A 145 -4.18 19.55 -0.47
N ALA A 146 -2.94 20.06 -0.58
CA ALA A 146 -2.67 21.48 -0.54
C ALA A 146 -3.30 22.24 -1.70
N LEU A 147 -3.32 21.66 -2.91
CA LEU A 147 -4.01 22.24 -4.06
C LEU A 147 -5.52 22.30 -3.83
N ILE A 148 -6.13 21.20 -3.39
CA ILE A 148 -7.57 21.13 -3.13
C ILE A 148 -7.99 22.16 -2.05
N LEU A 149 -7.24 22.23 -0.96
CA LEU A 149 -7.52 23.15 0.14
C LEU A 149 -7.24 24.62 -0.24
N GLY A 150 -6.25 24.85 -1.10
CA GLY A 150 -5.92 26.17 -1.64
C GLY A 150 -7.02 26.77 -2.49
N ASP A 151 -7.83 25.94 -3.16
CA ASP A 151 -9.01 26.37 -3.91
C ASP A 151 -10.20 26.73 -3.00
N ILE A 152 -10.23 26.23 -1.76
CA ILE A 152 -11.30 26.46 -0.80
C ILE A 152 -11.01 27.70 0.06
N CYS A 153 -9.83 27.78 0.66
CA CYS A 153 -9.43 28.86 1.53
C CYS A 153 -7.91 28.93 1.64
N TRP A 154 -7.38 30.13 1.81
CA TRP A 154 -5.96 30.46 1.90
C TRP A 154 -5.18 30.09 0.62
N SER A 155 -3.89 30.44 0.60
CA SER A 155 -3.06 30.09 -0.55
C SER A 155 -2.52 28.66 -0.45
N THR A 156 -2.32 28.02 -1.59
CA THR A 156 -1.72 26.67 -1.68
C THR A 156 -0.41 26.55 -0.91
N ILE A 157 0.42 27.62 -0.92
CA ILE A 157 1.71 27.64 -0.22
C ILE A 157 1.53 27.49 1.28
N VAL A 158 0.54 28.14 1.86
CA VAL A 158 0.22 28.02 3.30
C VAL A 158 -0.14 26.58 3.65
N TRP A 159 -0.97 25.96 2.83
CA TRP A 159 -1.35 24.55 3.03
C TRP A 159 -0.18 23.59 2.85
N VAL A 160 0.70 23.82 1.88
CA VAL A 160 1.93 23.03 1.72
C VAL A 160 2.76 23.06 3.01
N VAL A 161 2.96 24.24 3.59
CA VAL A 161 3.73 24.38 4.84
C VAL A 161 3.03 23.67 6.00
N ILE A 162 1.73 23.86 6.17
CA ILE A 162 0.96 23.23 7.25
C ILE A 162 1.02 21.72 7.14
N ILE A 163 0.77 21.15 5.95
CA ILE A 163 0.78 19.70 5.73
C ILE A 163 2.18 19.12 5.89
N PHE A 164 3.20 19.82 5.40
CA PHE A 164 4.58 19.39 5.58
C PHE A 164 4.98 19.34 7.06
N VAL A 165 4.68 20.40 7.82
CA VAL A 165 4.92 20.43 9.27
C VAL A 165 4.16 19.32 9.98
N TYR A 166 2.88 19.08 9.61
CA TYR A 166 2.11 17.96 10.13
C TYR A 166 2.81 16.62 9.90
N TYR A 167 3.31 16.35 8.70
CA TYR A 167 4.04 15.10 8.42
C TYR A 167 5.33 14.98 9.22
N VAL A 168 6.11 16.06 9.34
CA VAL A 168 7.32 16.05 10.18
C VAL A 168 6.97 15.74 11.63
N LEU A 169 5.93 16.35 12.19
CA LEU A 169 5.48 16.05 13.55
C LEU A 169 4.94 14.62 13.67
N ALA A 170 4.23 14.14 12.67
CA ALA A 170 3.69 12.77 12.65
C ALA A 170 4.80 11.71 12.65
N THR A 171 5.96 11.97 12.01
CA THR A 171 7.10 11.03 12.05
C THR A 171 7.73 10.91 13.43
N MET A 172 7.52 11.87 14.33
CA MET A 172 8.04 11.83 15.69
C MET A 172 7.14 11.06 16.66
N LEU A 173 5.93 10.71 16.23
CA LEU A 173 4.97 9.99 17.05
C LEU A 173 5.10 8.47 16.85
N PRO A 174 4.95 7.67 17.92
CA PRO A 174 4.99 6.21 17.81
C PRO A 174 3.85 5.71 16.91
N ILE A 175 4.21 5.07 15.81
CA ILE A 175 3.28 4.62 14.77
C ILE A 175 2.18 3.71 15.34
N ASP A 176 2.53 2.83 16.28
CA ASP A 176 1.62 1.85 16.88
C ASP A 176 0.45 2.51 17.61
N LYS A 177 0.69 3.64 18.28
CA LYS A 177 -0.37 4.37 19.01
C LYS A 177 -1.31 5.10 18.07
N ILE A 178 -0.79 5.59 16.95
CA ILE A 178 -1.59 6.29 15.93
C ILE A 178 -2.37 5.28 15.10
N ILE A 179 -1.69 4.28 14.54
CA ILE A 179 -2.30 3.24 13.72
C ILE A 179 -3.32 2.44 14.53
N GLY A 180 -2.98 2.06 15.75
CA GLY A 180 -3.88 1.28 16.60
C GLY A 180 -5.17 1.97 17.04
N LYS A 181 -5.20 3.32 17.08
CA LYS A 181 -6.35 4.09 17.58
C LYS A 181 -7.04 4.94 16.52
N ILE A 182 -6.29 5.54 15.60
CA ILE A 182 -6.77 6.54 14.66
C ILE A 182 -7.15 5.91 13.32
N TYR A 183 -6.37 4.97 12.82
CA TYR A 183 -6.65 4.30 11.54
C TYR A 183 -8.02 3.62 11.46
N PRO A 184 -8.51 2.94 12.50
CA PRO A 184 -9.86 2.35 12.45
C PRO A 184 -11.00 3.37 12.32
N ILE A 185 -10.74 4.64 12.61
CA ILE A 185 -11.73 5.72 12.47
C ILE A 185 -11.74 6.27 11.04
N PHE A 186 -10.59 6.24 10.35
CA PHE A 186 -10.45 6.77 8.99
C PHE A 186 -10.69 5.72 7.89
N ALA A 187 -10.67 4.44 8.21
CA ALA A 187 -10.93 3.34 7.29
C ALA A 187 -12.40 2.98 7.22
#